data_779065d560efe1943db7dc6a4b483fb7
#
_entry.id   779065d560efe1943db7dc6a4b483fb7
#
_cell.length_a   1.000
_cell.length_b   1.000
_cell.length_c   1.000
_cell.angle_alpha   90.00
_cell.angle_beta   90.00
_cell.angle_gamma   90.00
#
_symmetry.space_group_name_H-M   'P 1'
#
loop_
_entity.id
_entity.type
_entity.pdbx_description
1 polymer ?
#
loop_
_entity_poly.entity_id
_entity_poly.type
_entity_poly.pdbx_seq_one_letter_code
_entity_poly.pdbx_strand_id
1 'polypeptide(L)'
;MKHQLELVKVSRETLEGTREIYQKNEKDIERYLDLLLEWNEKINLVSRSVSRETLREHVVHSLIPMQLGLLEAFNSWIDSGSGGGLPGAPLAIANPAKRFFLNDNVKKKMRAVDDIIQQAGIENSETVAKSISLVDLQKGTGIVTKHAFKIDDLLRLLGSKPWKTIIMWKGVEGAAEEIRTFNKKLNTTLYEFHFGDDEPFYEGKGLLVIQR
;
A
#
# COMPACT_ATOMS: atom_id res chain seq x y z
N MET A 1 14.80 6.84 25.95
CA MET A 1 13.32 6.73 26.07
C MET A 1 12.88 5.67 25.08
N LYS A 2 12.19 4.62 25.53
CA LYS A 2 11.74 3.53 24.68
C LYS A 2 10.68 4.02 23.67
N HIS A 3 10.77 3.58 22.42
CA HIS A 3 9.70 3.76 21.44
C HIS A 3 8.43 3.10 21.97
N GLN A 4 7.32 3.81 21.92
CA GLN A 4 6.03 3.23 22.27
C GLN A 4 5.43 2.67 20.98
N LEU A 5 5.57 1.35 20.80
CA LEU A 5 4.84 0.61 19.78
C LEU A 5 3.51 0.21 20.38
N GLU A 6 2.44 0.76 19.85
CA GLU A 6 1.09 0.31 20.14
C GLU A 6 0.76 -0.90 19.26
N LEU A 7 0.21 -1.96 19.85
CA LEU A 7 -0.24 -3.16 19.14
C LEU A 7 -1.77 -3.19 19.13
N VAL A 8 -2.34 -3.33 17.95
CA VAL A 8 -3.79 -3.45 17.73
C VAL A 8 -4.04 -4.76 16.99
N LYS A 9 -4.82 -5.64 17.61
CA LYS A 9 -5.26 -6.88 16.97
C LYS A 9 -6.42 -6.59 16.03
N VAL A 10 -6.31 -7.03 14.79
CA VAL A 10 -7.32 -6.87 13.75
C VAL A 10 -8.03 -8.20 13.56
N SER A 11 -9.34 -8.20 13.80
CA SER A 11 -10.15 -9.41 13.76
C SER A 11 -10.62 -9.78 12.35
N ARG A 12 -11.19 -10.97 12.21
CA ARG A 12 -11.74 -11.53 10.98
C ARG A 12 -12.84 -10.65 10.36
N GLU A 13 -13.64 -9.98 11.16
CA GLU A 13 -14.70 -9.08 10.67
C GLU A 13 -14.12 -7.95 9.80
N THR A 14 -12.88 -7.51 10.08
CA THR A 14 -12.19 -6.55 9.21
C THR A 14 -11.88 -7.14 7.85
N LEU A 15 -11.46 -8.40 7.77
CA LEU A 15 -11.21 -9.08 6.49
C LEU A 15 -12.52 -9.25 5.71
N GLU A 16 -13.59 -9.67 6.38
CA GLU A 16 -14.91 -9.84 5.76
C GLU A 16 -15.43 -8.52 5.20
N GLY A 17 -15.40 -7.43 5.98
CA GLY A 17 -15.76 -6.11 5.49
C GLY A 17 -14.84 -5.61 4.35
N THR A 18 -13.55 -5.99 4.36
CA THR A 18 -12.64 -5.68 3.25
C THR A 18 -13.00 -6.46 1.98
N ARG A 19 -13.41 -7.71 2.11
CA ARG A 19 -13.90 -8.52 0.97
C ARG A 19 -15.19 -7.95 0.39
N GLU A 20 -16.07 -7.36 1.21
CA GLU A 20 -17.23 -6.62 0.70
C GLU A 20 -16.83 -5.40 -0.12
N ILE A 21 -15.77 -4.65 0.30
CA ILE A 21 -15.22 -3.55 -0.51
C ILE A 21 -14.71 -4.07 -1.85
N TYR A 22 -13.98 -5.20 -1.86
CA TYR A 22 -13.53 -5.86 -3.08
C TYR A 22 -14.70 -6.20 -3.99
N GLN A 23 -15.73 -6.90 -3.48
CA GLN A 23 -16.90 -7.33 -4.25
C GLN A 23 -17.65 -6.16 -4.88
N LYS A 24 -17.82 -5.05 -4.15
CA LYS A 24 -18.46 -3.83 -4.68
C LYS A 24 -17.71 -3.23 -5.87
N ASN A 25 -16.40 -3.46 -5.96
CA ASN A 25 -15.52 -2.92 -7.00
C ASN A 25 -14.94 -4.01 -7.91
N GLU A 26 -15.46 -5.24 -7.84
CA GLU A 26 -14.90 -6.44 -8.48
C GLU A 26 -14.65 -6.24 -9.97
N LYS A 27 -15.61 -5.68 -10.69
CA LYS A 27 -15.49 -5.47 -12.14
C LYS A 27 -14.26 -4.64 -12.52
N ASP A 28 -14.04 -3.53 -11.82
CA ASP A 28 -12.95 -2.61 -12.14
C ASP A 28 -11.60 -3.15 -11.62
N ILE A 29 -11.63 -3.85 -10.48
CA ILE A 29 -10.45 -4.55 -9.95
C ILE A 29 -10.03 -5.67 -10.89
N GLU A 30 -10.95 -6.51 -11.37
CA GLU A 30 -10.63 -7.61 -12.29
C GLU A 30 -10.08 -7.08 -13.62
N ARG A 31 -10.64 -5.97 -14.14
CA ARG A 31 -10.09 -5.29 -15.31
C ARG A 31 -8.65 -4.81 -15.09
N TYR A 32 -8.36 -4.20 -13.93
CA TYR A 32 -7.01 -3.83 -13.55
C TYR A 32 -6.09 -5.06 -13.49
N LEU A 33 -6.54 -6.17 -12.90
CA LEU A 33 -5.76 -7.40 -12.81
C LEU A 33 -5.47 -8.04 -14.17
N ASP A 34 -6.43 -8.01 -15.11
CA ASP A 34 -6.22 -8.47 -16.48
C ASP A 34 -5.08 -7.70 -17.15
N LEU A 35 -5.15 -6.38 -17.11
CA LEU A 35 -4.13 -5.50 -17.68
C LEU A 35 -2.77 -5.65 -16.97
N LEU A 36 -2.77 -5.81 -15.65
CA LEU A 36 -1.55 -6.05 -14.88
C LEU A 36 -0.86 -7.35 -15.31
N LEU A 37 -1.62 -8.44 -15.48
CA LEU A 37 -1.08 -9.72 -15.93
C LEU A 37 -0.57 -9.66 -17.37
N GLU A 38 -1.31 -9.00 -18.27
CA GLU A 38 -0.86 -8.79 -19.65
C GLU A 38 0.48 -8.02 -19.72
N TRP A 39 0.61 -6.95 -18.94
CA TRP A 39 1.86 -6.21 -18.85
C TRP A 39 2.97 -7.00 -18.14
N ASN A 40 2.63 -7.86 -17.18
CA ASN A 40 3.61 -8.67 -16.45
C ASN A 40 4.30 -9.72 -17.35
N GLU A 41 3.68 -10.14 -18.45
CA GLU A 41 4.33 -10.96 -19.47
C GLU A 41 5.50 -10.22 -20.17
N LYS A 42 5.38 -8.91 -20.31
CA LYS A 42 6.35 -8.05 -21.02
C LYS A 42 7.43 -7.53 -20.08
N ILE A 43 7.03 -7.13 -18.86
CA ILE A 43 7.94 -6.61 -17.82
C ILE A 43 7.52 -7.11 -16.43
N ASN A 44 8.48 -7.35 -15.53
CA ASN A 44 8.19 -7.82 -14.18
C ASN A 44 7.59 -6.68 -13.33
N LEU A 45 6.27 -6.58 -13.31
CA LEU A 45 5.52 -5.68 -12.43
C LEU A 45 5.26 -6.32 -11.06
N VAL A 46 4.97 -7.64 -11.09
CA VAL A 46 4.80 -8.52 -9.95
C VAL A 46 5.60 -9.82 -10.16
N SER A 47 5.60 -10.75 -9.21
CA SER A 47 6.24 -12.05 -9.39
C SER A 47 5.69 -12.76 -10.64
N ARG A 48 6.57 -13.35 -11.46
CA ARG A 48 6.17 -14.09 -12.68
C ARG A 48 5.33 -15.33 -12.40
N SER A 49 5.51 -15.93 -11.24
CA SER A 49 4.80 -17.16 -10.82
C SER A 49 3.56 -16.88 -9.97
N VAL A 50 3.14 -15.62 -9.84
CA VAL A 50 1.98 -15.28 -9.02
C VAL A 50 0.70 -15.73 -9.73
N SER A 51 -0.14 -16.48 -9.01
CA SER A 51 -1.46 -16.85 -9.52
C SER A 51 -2.43 -15.67 -9.45
N ARG A 52 -3.50 -15.74 -10.26
CA ARG A 52 -4.57 -14.72 -10.21
C ARG A 52 -5.23 -14.67 -8.83
N GLU A 53 -5.45 -15.82 -8.20
CA GLU A 53 -6.01 -15.93 -6.85
C GLU A 53 -5.12 -15.23 -5.82
N THR A 54 -3.80 -15.45 -5.89
CA THR A 54 -2.85 -14.74 -5.04
C THR A 54 -2.86 -13.23 -5.28
N LEU A 55 -3.03 -12.79 -6.54
CA LEU A 55 -3.16 -11.35 -6.84
C LEU A 55 -4.46 -10.76 -6.27
N ARG A 56 -5.57 -11.50 -6.30
CA ARG A 56 -6.81 -11.09 -5.63
C ARG A 56 -6.60 -10.91 -4.13
N GLU A 57 -5.92 -11.84 -3.47
CA GLU A 57 -5.56 -11.69 -2.05
C GLU A 57 -4.63 -10.49 -1.81
N HIS A 58 -3.69 -10.19 -2.73
CA HIS A 58 -2.89 -8.98 -2.64
C HIS A 58 -3.73 -7.71 -2.79
N VAL A 59 -4.79 -7.71 -3.59
CA VAL A 59 -5.74 -6.60 -3.70
C VAL A 59 -6.55 -6.45 -2.42
N VAL A 60 -7.17 -7.53 -1.91
CA VAL A 60 -7.89 -7.51 -0.63
C VAL A 60 -6.98 -6.99 0.48
N HIS A 61 -5.75 -7.52 0.58
CA HIS A 61 -4.75 -7.03 1.53
C HIS A 61 -4.47 -5.52 1.37
N SER A 62 -4.47 -5.01 0.14
CA SER A 62 -4.27 -3.58 -0.12
C SER A 62 -5.44 -2.71 0.36
N LEU A 63 -6.66 -3.25 0.43
CA LEU A 63 -7.87 -2.54 0.83
C LEU A 63 -8.10 -2.47 2.35
N ILE A 64 -7.40 -3.28 3.16
CA ILE A 64 -7.57 -3.34 4.63
C ILE A 64 -7.52 -1.96 5.30
N PRO A 65 -6.61 -1.01 4.94
CA PRO A 65 -6.59 0.32 5.54
C PRO A 65 -7.89 1.11 5.36
N MET A 66 -8.66 0.84 4.29
CA MET A 66 -9.98 1.48 4.10
C MET A 66 -10.97 1.00 5.15
N GLN A 67 -11.05 -0.31 5.36
CA GLN A 67 -11.95 -0.91 6.38
C GLN A 67 -11.58 -0.45 7.79
N LEU A 68 -10.31 -0.17 8.05
CA LEU A 68 -9.81 0.36 9.32
C LEU A 68 -9.95 1.89 9.45
N GLY A 69 -10.48 2.61 8.45
CA GLY A 69 -10.60 4.06 8.45
C GLY A 69 -9.26 4.83 8.40
N LEU A 70 -8.15 4.14 8.11
CA LEU A 70 -6.81 4.75 8.17
C LEU A 70 -6.53 5.74 7.04
N LEU A 71 -7.35 5.76 6.00
CA LEU A 71 -7.21 6.68 4.87
C LEU A 71 -8.00 7.98 5.02
N GLU A 72 -8.80 8.13 6.09
CA GLU A 72 -9.73 9.27 6.23
C GLU A 72 -9.03 10.60 6.51
N ALA A 73 -7.82 10.56 7.05
CA ALA A 73 -7.07 11.76 7.42
C ALA A 73 -6.68 12.67 6.23
N PHE A 74 -6.65 12.14 5.00
CA PHE A 74 -6.17 12.87 3.82
C PHE A 74 -7.01 12.56 2.58
N ASN A 75 -7.13 13.56 1.69
CA ASN A 75 -7.78 13.43 0.39
C ASN A 75 -6.81 12.99 -0.72
N SER A 76 -5.51 12.98 -0.45
CA SER A 76 -4.50 12.50 -1.40
C SER A 76 -3.48 11.59 -0.73
N TRP A 77 -3.04 10.59 -1.48
CA TRP A 77 -2.10 9.57 -1.03
C TRP A 77 -1.05 9.30 -2.11
N ILE A 78 0.20 9.07 -1.69
CA ILE A 78 1.24 8.60 -2.58
C ILE A 78 1.61 7.16 -2.21
N ASP A 79 1.55 6.27 -3.19
CA ASP A 79 2.02 4.89 -3.09
C ASP A 79 3.49 4.83 -3.51
N SER A 80 4.38 4.80 -2.53
CA SER A 80 5.81 4.82 -2.78
C SER A 80 6.38 3.40 -2.96
N GLY A 81 7.00 3.17 -4.11
CA GLY A 81 7.43 1.84 -4.52
C GLY A 81 6.27 0.99 -5.05
N SER A 82 5.41 1.61 -5.83
CA SER A 82 4.15 1.05 -6.32
C SER A 82 4.29 -0.21 -7.18
N GLY A 83 5.46 -0.41 -7.82
CA GLY A 83 5.69 -1.59 -8.67
C GLY A 83 4.68 -1.71 -9.79
N GLY A 84 3.76 -2.67 -9.69
CA GLY A 84 2.63 -2.88 -10.60
C GLY A 84 1.36 -2.07 -10.27
N GLY A 85 1.44 -1.14 -9.32
CA GLY A 85 0.31 -0.32 -8.87
C GLY A 85 -0.29 -0.79 -7.54
N LEU A 86 0.37 -1.68 -6.80
CA LEU A 86 -0.11 -2.19 -5.51
C LEU A 86 0.62 -1.51 -4.33
N PRO A 87 -0.09 -0.88 -3.39
CA PRO A 87 -1.54 -0.92 -3.15
C PRO A 87 -2.34 0.20 -3.83
N GLY A 88 -1.71 1.16 -4.49
CA GLY A 88 -2.31 2.42 -4.92
C GLY A 88 -3.48 2.29 -5.90
N ALA A 89 -3.39 1.43 -6.92
CA ALA A 89 -4.45 1.26 -7.91
C ALA A 89 -5.74 0.64 -7.31
N PRO A 90 -5.70 -0.45 -6.52
CA PRO A 90 -6.88 -0.93 -5.81
C PRO A 90 -7.51 0.11 -4.87
N LEU A 91 -6.68 0.86 -4.15
CA LEU A 91 -7.16 1.93 -3.28
C LEU A 91 -7.84 3.05 -4.07
N ALA A 92 -7.32 3.40 -5.25
CA ALA A 92 -7.92 4.39 -6.14
C ALA A 92 -9.27 3.92 -6.68
N ILE A 93 -9.35 2.66 -7.16
CA ILE A 93 -10.60 2.06 -7.64
C ILE A 93 -11.67 2.10 -6.56
N ALA A 94 -11.34 1.65 -5.35
CA ALA A 94 -12.30 1.54 -4.27
C ALA A 94 -12.61 2.88 -3.57
N ASN A 95 -11.88 3.96 -3.87
CA ASN A 95 -12.05 5.26 -3.22
C ASN A 95 -11.98 6.42 -4.23
N PRO A 96 -12.99 6.59 -5.10
CA PRO A 96 -12.99 7.58 -6.18
C PRO A 96 -12.95 9.04 -5.69
N ALA A 97 -13.30 9.30 -4.42
CA ALA A 97 -13.27 10.64 -3.83
C ALA A 97 -11.85 11.10 -3.44
N LYS A 98 -10.86 10.21 -3.41
CA LYS A 98 -9.47 10.51 -3.04
C LYS A 98 -8.55 10.41 -4.26
N ARG A 99 -7.43 11.14 -4.24
CA ARG A 99 -6.41 11.07 -5.30
C ARG A 99 -5.24 10.19 -4.88
N PHE A 100 -4.72 9.41 -5.82
CA PHE A 100 -3.60 8.51 -5.61
C PHE A 100 -2.48 8.77 -6.60
N PHE A 101 -1.25 8.95 -6.09
CA PHE A 101 -0.03 9.09 -6.89
C PHE A 101 0.76 7.78 -6.82
N LEU A 102 0.83 7.04 -7.93
CA LEU A 102 1.56 5.78 -8.01
C LEU A 102 3.02 6.08 -8.33
N ASN A 103 3.91 5.90 -7.36
CA ASN A 103 5.29 6.32 -7.46
C ASN A 103 6.26 5.13 -7.45
N ASP A 104 7.13 5.07 -8.44
CA ASP A 104 8.29 4.18 -8.49
C ASP A 104 9.45 4.87 -9.25
N ASN A 105 10.70 4.53 -8.91
CA ASN A 105 11.87 5.08 -9.59
C ASN A 105 12.17 4.39 -10.94
N VAL A 106 11.55 3.24 -11.20
CA VAL A 106 11.74 2.46 -12.43
C VAL A 106 10.79 2.97 -13.52
N LYS A 107 11.29 3.86 -14.37
CA LYS A 107 10.49 4.53 -15.43
C LYS A 107 9.69 3.57 -16.32
N LYS A 108 10.27 2.41 -16.70
CA LYS A 108 9.57 1.43 -17.54
C LYS A 108 8.36 0.82 -16.84
N LYS A 109 8.43 0.60 -15.51
CA LYS A 109 7.27 0.14 -14.72
C LYS A 109 6.19 1.20 -14.69
N MET A 110 6.56 2.45 -14.43
CA MET A 110 5.58 3.55 -14.37
C MET A 110 4.90 3.82 -15.70
N ARG A 111 5.59 3.64 -16.84
CA ARG A 111 4.93 3.69 -18.16
C ARG A 111 3.89 2.59 -18.36
N ALA A 112 4.18 1.37 -17.89
CA ALA A 112 3.21 0.27 -17.95
C ALA A 112 2.03 0.51 -17.01
N VAL A 113 2.30 0.98 -15.79
CA VAL A 113 1.23 1.31 -14.82
C VAL A 113 0.39 2.48 -15.31
N ASP A 114 0.98 3.47 -15.99
CA ASP A 114 0.26 4.58 -16.61
C ASP A 114 -0.72 4.07 -17.68
N ASP A 115 -0.27 3.18 -18.56
CA ASP A 115 -1.13 2.54 -19.56
C ASP A 115 -2.25 1.70 -18.89
N ILE A 116 -1.92 0.95 -17.83
CA ILE A 116 -2.90 0.15 -17.07
C ILE A 116 -3.99 1.05 -16.48
N ILE A 117 -3.63 2.13 -15.75
CA ILE A 117 -4.63 3.00 -15.11
C ILE A 117 -5.50 3.71 -16.13
N GLN A 118 -4.95 4.13 -17.26
CA GLN A 118 -5.71 4.74 -18.35
C GLN A 118 -6.70 3.74 -18.97
N GLN A 119 -6.26 2.55 -19.33
CA GLN A 119 -7.12 1.52 -19.92
C GLN A 119 -8.15 0.98 -18.91
N ALA A 120 -7.80 0.91 -17.62
CA ALA A 120 -8.74 0.52 -16.56
C ALA A 120 -9.74 1.62 -16.20
N GLY A 121 -9.52 2.87 -16.64
CA GLY A 121 -10.39 4.01 -16.35
C GLY A 121 -10.25 4.51 -14.89
N ILE A 122 -9.05 4.39 -14.29
CA ILE A 122 -8.79 4.85 -12.91
C ILE A 122 -8.43 6.35 -12.94
N GLU A 123 -9.44 7.21 -13.07
CA GLU A 123 -9.27 8.64 -13.33
C GLU A 123 -8.68 9.45 -12.16
N ASN A 124 -8.80 8.93 -10.94
CA ASN A 124 -8.31 9.57 -9.72
C ASN A 124 -6.87 9.17 -9.34
N SER A 125 -6.12 8.61 -10.29
CA SER A 125 -4.72 8.23 -10.10
C SER A 125 -3.79 8.79 -11.17
N GLU A 126 -2.53 9.01 -10.78
CA GLU A 126 -1.45 9.52 -11.65
C GLU A 126 -0.16 8.75 -11.35
N THR A 127 0.68 8.53 -12.36
CA THR A 127 2.00 7.91 -12.17
C THR A 127 3.11 8.93 -11.95
N VAL A 128 4.05 8.62 -11.06
CA VAL A 128 5.19 9.48 -10.72
C VAL A 128 6.51 8.70 -10.86
N ALA A 129 7.17 8.83 -12.01
CA ALA A 129 8.37 8.05 -12.40
C ALA A 129 9.67 8.68 -11.89
N LYS A 130 9.86 8.79 -10.57
CA LYS A 130 11.09 9.29 -9.93
C LYS A 130 11.24 8.78 -8.50
N SER A 131 12.44 8.87 -7.93
CA SER A 131 12.66 8.56 -6.52
C SER A 131 11.74 9.40 -5.63
N ILE A 132 11.18 8.81 -4.56
CA ILE A 132 10.38 9.55 -3.58
C ILE A 132 11.15 10.72 -2.94
N SER A 133 12.47 10.65 -2.89
CA SER A 133 13.32 11.75 -2.43
C SER A 133 13.23 13.00 -3.31
N LEU A 134 12.88 12.83 -4.60
CA LEU A 134 12.74 13.90 -5.59
C LEU A 134 11.28 14.33 -5.82
N VAL A 135 10.33 13.68 -5.17
CA VAL A 135 8.91 14.07 -5.24
C VAL A 135 8.69 15.31 -4.37
N ASP A 136 8.04 16.32 -4.92
CA ASP A 136 7.55 17.45 -4.13
C ASP A 136 6.27 17.05 -3.41
N LEU A 137 6.44 16.55 -2.17
CA LEU A 137 5.33 16.06 -1.36
C LEU A 137 4.54 17.23 -0.79
N GLN A 138 3.30 17.36 -1.21
CA GLN A 138 2.41 18.41 -0.74
C GLN A 138 1.96 18.16 0.72
N LYS A 139 1.76 19.23 1.50
CA LYS A 139 1.14 19.12 2.84
C LYS A 139 -0.25 18.50 2.71
N GLY A 140 -0.58 17.56 3.60
CA GLY A 140 -1.86 16.87 3.56
C GLY A 140 -1.91 15.68 2.59
N THR A 141 -0.73 15.22 2.10
CA THR A 141 -0.62 13.95 1.39
C THR A 141 -0.14 12.86 2.34
N GLY A 142 -0.90 11.77 2.46
CA GLY A 142 -0.49 10.56 3.16
C GLY A 142 0.43 9.69 2.29
N ILE A 143 1.16 8.79 2.92
CA ILE A 143 2.06 7.87 2.22
C ILE A 143 1.60 6.44 2.50
N VAL A 144 1.49 5.63 1.45
CA VAL A 144 1.33 4.18 1.55
C VAL A 144 2.52 3.50 0.89
N THR A 145 2.92 2.33 1.38
CA THR A 145 3.97 1.52 0.73
C THR A 145 3.82 0.06 1.11
N LYS A 146 3.91 -0.83 0.13
CA LYS A 146 3.73 -2.27 0.33
C LYS A 146 4.98 -3.03 -0.07
N HIS A 147 5.68 -3.58 0.92
CA HIS A 147 6.89 -4.41 0.73
C HIS A 147 8.06 -3.76 -0.04
N ALA A 148 8.10 -2.42 -0.16
CA ALA A 148 9.10 -1.73 -0.97
C ALA A 148 10.28 -1.18 -0.16
N PHE A 149 10.10 -0.87 1.13
CA PHE A 149 11.12 -0.21 1.94
C PHE A 149 11.23 -0.81 3.36
N LYS A 150 12.44 -0.71 3.92
CA LYS A 150 12.62 -0.67 5.37
C LYS A 150 12.22 0.70 5.91
N ILE A 151 11.83 0.78 7.19
CA ILE A 151 11.38 2.04 7.82
C ILE A 151 12.46 3.13 7.70
N ASP A 152 13.70 2.80 8.07
CA ASP A 152 14.81 3.76 8.06
C ASP A 152 15.14 4.28 6.65
N ASP A 153 15.10 3.40 5.64
CA ASP A 153 15.34 3.76 4.26
C ASP A 153 14.29 4.73 3.74
N LEU A 154 13.00 4.46 3.98
CA LEU A 154 11.93 5.37 3.56
C LEU A 154 12.04 6.72 4.26
N LEU A 155 12.25 6.73 5.57
CA LEU A 155 12.37 7.98 6.33
C LEU A 155 13.61 8.79 5.93
N ARG A 156 14.70 8.13 5.59
CA ARG A 156 15.91 8.78 5.03
C ARG A 156 15.62 9.42 3.68
N LEU A 157 14.90 8.74 2.78
CA LEU A 157 14.50 9.28 1.47
C LEU A 157 13.50 10.44 1.59
N LEU A 158 12.61 10.39 2.57
CA LEU A 158 11.65 11.46 2.84
C LEU A 158 12.31 12.69 3.46
N GLY A 159 13.36 12.53 4.26
CA GLY A 159 14.11 13.63 4.87
C GLY A 159 13.20 14.62 5.63
N SER A 160 13.26 15.89 5.25
CA SER A 160 12.46 16.97 5.83
C SER A 160 11.09 17.20 5.17
N LYS A 161 10.68 16.36 4.23
CA LYS A 161 9.39 16.50 3.54
C LYS A 161 8.22 16.55 4.54
N PRO A 162 7.12 17.26 4.21
CA PRO A 162 6.02 17.53 5.14
C PRO A 162 5.01 16.37 5.27
N TRP A 163 5.50 15.11 5.35
CA TRP A 163 4.65 13.97 5.59
C TRP A 163 4.09 13.96 7.03
N LYS A 164 2.90 13.40 7.21
CA LYS A 164 2.22 13.28 8.51
C LYS A 164 1.94 11.83 8.88
N THR A 165 1.53 11.02 7.91
CA THR A 165 1.15 9.61 8.12
C THR A 165 1.77 8.75 7.03
N ILE A 166 2.34 7.63 7.44
CA ILE A 166 2.84 6.57 6.56
C ILE A 166 2.16 5.28 6.98
N ILE A 167 1.59 4.54 6.02
CA ILE A 167 1.04 3.20 6.22
C ILE A 167 1.92 2.22 5.44
N MET A 168 2.48 1.24 6.14
CA MET A 168 3.37 0.23 5.57
C MET A 168 2.82 -1.17 5.77
N TRP A 169 2.70 -1.94 4.71
CA TRP A 169 2.42 -3.38 4.79
C TRP A 169 3.71 -4.11 5.17
N LYS A 170 3.71 -4.78 6.30
CA LYS A 170 4.88 -5.41 6.89
C LYS A 170 4.56 -6.78 7.50
N GLY A 171 5.57 -7.62 7.62
CA GLY A 171 5.54 -8.72 8.58
C GLY A 171 5.66 -8.17 10.00
N VAL A 172 4.87 -8.70 10.91
CA VAL A 172 4.74 -8.21 12.31
C VAL A 172 6.09 -8.23 13.02
N GLU A 173 6.79 -9.37 12.98
CA GLU A 173 8.11 -9.53 13.64
C GLU A 173 9.15 -8.56 13.07
N GLY A 174 9.24 -8.46 11.73
CA GLY A 174 10.17 -7.57 11.06
C GLY A 174 9.88 -6.09 11.36
N ALA A 175 8.62 -5.68 11.42
CA ALA A 175 8.24 -4.33 11.81
C ALA A 175 8.66 -4.01 13.26
N ALA A 176 8.38 -4.92 14.17
CA ALA A 176 8.75 -4.76 15.58
C ALA A 176 10.27 -4.66 15.79
N GLU A 177 11.05 -5.43 15.01
CA GLU A 177 12.51 -5.35 15.06
C GLU A 177 13.05 -4.04 14.48
N GLU A 178 12.55 -3.62 13.31
CA GLU A 178 12.93 -2.34 12.69
C GLU A 178 12.63 -1.17 13.64
N ILE A 179 11.47 -1.17 14.33
CA ILE A 179 11.10 -0.10 15.27
C ILE A 179 12.05 -0.10 16.50
N ARG A 180 12.43 -1.28 17.03
CA ARG A 180 13.33 -1.36 18.18
C ARG A 180 14.71 -0.76 17.90
N THR A 181 15.18 -0.88 16.66
CA THR A 181 16.50 -0.38 16.22
C THR A 181 16.46 1.09 15.79
N PHE A 182 15.28 1.65 15.61
CA PHE A 182 15.11 3.02 15.14
C PHE A 182 15.31 4.06 16.24
N ASN A 183 16.21 5.04 16.01
CA ASN A 183 16.65 5.98 17.04
C ASN A 183 15.83 7.29 17.14
N LYS A 184 14.78 7.48 16.31
CA LYS A 184 13.96 8.70 16.34
C LYS A 184 12.61 8.43 16.98
N LYS A 185 12.14 9.33 17.84
CA LYS A 185 10.82 9.22 18.47
C LYS A 185 9.73 9.39 17.41
N LEU A 186 8.96 8.34 17.17
CA LEU A 186 7.81 8.33 16.28
C LEU A 186 6.61 7.70 17.01
N ASN A 187 5.42 8.17 16.69
CA ASN A 187 4.20 7.48 17.10
C ASN A 187 3.95 6.33 16.12
N THR A 188 3.95 5.11 16.63
CA THR A 188 3.82 3.90 15.80
C THR A 188 2.73 3.00 16.34
N THR A 189 1.82 2.60 15.47
CA THR A 189 0.78 1.59 15.75
C THR A 189 0.93 0.44 14.77
N LEU A 190 1.04 -0.77 15.27
CA LEU A 190 1.10 -1.99 14.46
C LEU A 190 -0.23 -2.73 14.57
N TYR A 191 -0.95 -2.79 13.47
CA TYR A 191 -2.18 -3.53 13.28
C TYR A 191 -1.83 -4.95 12.86
N GLU A 192 -1.92 -5.91 13.78
CA GLU A 192 -1.61 -7.32 13.56
C GLU A 192 -2.85 -8.09 13.13
N PHE A 193 -2.77 -8.84 12.04
CA PHE A 193 -3.92 -9.57 11.50
C PHE A 193 -4.12 -10.91 12.20
N HIS A 194 -5.31 -11.11 12.75
CA HIS A 194 -5.77 -12.34 13.41
C HIS A 194 -7.03 -12.85 12.72
N PHE A 195 -6.88 -13.39 11.51
CA PHE A 195 -8.03 -13.77 10.66
C PHE A 195 -8.40 -15.25 10.77
N GLY A 196 -7.57 -16.06 11.43
CA GLY A 196 -7.76 -17.51 11.62
C GLY A 196 -6.85 -18.36 10.74
N ASP A 197 -6.74 -19.65 11.11
CA ASP A 197 -5.81 -20.60 10.45
C ASP A 197 -6.24 -20.96 9.02
N ASP A 198 -7.48 -20.70 8.67
CA ASP A 198 -8.02 -20.85 7.31
C ASP A 198 -7.66 -19.70 6.36
N GLU A 199 -6.97 -18.67 6.87
CA GLU A 199 -6.49 -17.51 6.11
C GLU A 199 -4.95 -17.40 6.12
N PRO A 200 -4.21 -18.43 5.66
CA PRO A 200 -2.75 -18.51 5.80
C PRO A 200 -2.01 -17.39 5.04
N PHE A 201 -2.66 -16.77 4.02
CA PHE A 201 -2.07 -15.63 3.32
C PHE A 201 -1.77 -14.45 4.25
N TYR A 202 -2.54 -14.28 5.33
CA TYR A 202 -2.41 -13.15 6.25
C TYR A 202 -1.60 -13.44 7.50
N GLU A 203 -1.18 -14.68 7.71
CA GLU A 203 -0.40 -15.10 8.87
C GLU A 203 0.89 -14.28 9.01
N GLY A 204 1.15 -13.77 10.21
CA GLY A 204 2.31 -12.95 10.52
C GLY A 204 2.39 -11.61 9.80
N LYS A 205 1.33 -11.17 9.14
CA LYS A 205 1.24 -9.88 8.43
C LYS A 205 0.49 -8.84 9.22
N GLY A 206 0.75 -7.58 8.89
CA GLY A 206 0.09 -6.44 9.50
C GLY A 206 0.34 -5.13 8.76
N LEU A 207 -0.23 -4.07 9.32
CA LEU A 207 -0.02 -2.70 8.89
C LEU A 207 0.71 -1.93 9.99
N LEU A 208 1.83 -1.34 9.64
CA LEU A 208 2.51 -0.39 10.50
C LEU A 208 2.09 1.03 10.09
N VAL A 209 1.49 1.76 11.01
CA VAL A 209 1.16 3.18 10.87
C VAL A 209 2.17 4.01 11.64
N ILE A 210 2.81 4.95 10.95
CA ILE A 210 3.79 5.88 11.52
C ILE A 210 3.25 7.29 11.39
N GLN A 211 3.22 8.03 12.50
CA GLN A 211 2.71 9.40 12.55
C GLN A 211 3.73 10.37 13.15
N ARG A 212 3.69 11.62 12.64
CA ARG A 212 4.46 12.75 13.14
C ARG A 212 3.62 13.70 13.95
#